data_cdf82b182602b0b927a08b8c3899e06f
#
_entry.id   cdf82b182602b0b927a08b8c3899e06f
#
_cell.length_a   1.000
_cell.length_b   1.000
_cell.length_c   1.000
_cell.angle_alpha   90.00
_cell.angle_beta   90.00
_cell.angle_gamma   90.00
#
_symmetry.space_group_name_H-M   'P 1'
#
loop_
_entity.id
_entity.type
_entity.pdbx_description
1 polymer ?
#
loop_
_entity_poly.entity_id
_entity_poly.type
_entity_poly.pdbx_seq_one_letter_code
_entity_poly.pdbx_strand_id
1 'polypeptide(L)'
;MSIRFGPQVCGTLEESSRREWLVADGLGGYAMGTVAGLRTRRYHGLLVVAVDGPARRMLGLAALDPVLAIGDARIRLATDEWGTGAVDPRGHELLASFDLEDGVPRWRWQVGAVVLEREIAA
;
A
#
# COMPACT_ATOMS: atom_id res chain seq x y z
N MET A 1 16.28 -11.18 3.23
CA MET A 1 15.19 -11.93 2.60
C MET A 1 14.48 -11.04 1.60
N SER A 2 14.16 -11.57 0.45
CA SER A 2 13.51 -10.83 -0.63
C SER A 2 12.26 -11.55 -1.09
N ILE A 3 11.15 -10.82 -1.18
CA ILE A 3 9.87 -11.32 -1.68
C ILE A 3 9.44 -10.42 -2.82
N ARG A 4 8.98 -11.02 -3.92
CA ARG A 4 8.53 -10.27 -5.09
C ARG A 4 7.25 -10.86 -5.67
N PHE A 5 6.28 -9.98 -5.95
CA PHE A 5 5.06 -10.32 -6.66
C PHE A 5 4.99 -9.55 -7.96
N GLY A 6 4.63 -10.26 -9.04
CA GLY A 6 4.42 -9.68 -10.36
C GLY A 6 2.96 -9.33 -10.63
N PRO A 7 2.63 -9.04 -11.92
CA PRO A 7 1.28 -8.58 -12.29
C PRO A 7 0.17 -9.57 -11.99
N GLN A 8 0.43 -10.88 -11.99
CA GLN A 8 -0.58 -11.89 -11.71
C GLN A 8 -1.15 -11.76 -10.29
N VAL A 9 -0.30 -11.42 -9.33
CA VAL A 9 -0.73 -11.18 -7.95
C VAL A 9 -1.20 -9.75 -7.80
N CYS A 10 -0.39 -8.79 -8.21
CA CYS A 10 -0.67 -7.36 -7.99
C CYS A 10 -1.95 -6.90 -8.70
N GLY A 11 -2.15 -7.35 -9.94
CA GLY A 11 -3.29 -6.95 -10.75
C GLY A 11 -4.62 -7.62 -10.36
N THR A 12 -4.59 -8.62 -9.49
CA THR A 12 -5.77 -9.33 -9.00
C THR A 12 -6.12 -8.84 -7.62
N LEU A 13 -7.29 -8.24 -7.43
CA LEU A 13 -7.67 -7.64 -6.15
C LEU A 13 -7.70 -8.67 -5.02
N GLU A 14 -8.28 -9.84 -5.28
CA GLU A 14 -8.34 -10.92 -4.28
C GLU A 14 -6.96 -11.31 -3.79
N GLU A 15 -6.00 -11.49 -4.69
CA GLU A 15 -4.64 -11.89 -4.33
C GLU A 15 -3.86 -10.75 -3.68
N SER A 16 -3.92 -9.54 -4.23
CA SER A 16 -3.14 -8.41 -3.72
C SER A 16 -3.69 -7.85 -2.42
N SER A 17 -4.98 -7.97 -2.16
CA SER A 17 -5.59 -7.53 -0.91
C SER A 17 -5.40 -8.51 0.26
N ARG A 18 -5.00 -9.75 -0.03
CA ARG A 18 -4.68 -10.76 0.98
C ARG A 18 -3.24 -10.68 1.48
N ARG A 19 -2.35 -10.08 0.70
CA ARG A 19 -0.94 -10.01 1.05
C ARG A 19 -0.67 -8.72 1.79
N GLU A 20 -0.14 -8.88 2.99
CA GLU A 20 0.12 -7.78 3.90
C GLU A 20 1.62 -7.53 4.03
N TRP A 21 1.96 -6.27 4.28
CA TRP A 21 3.33 -5.84 4.57
C TRP A 21 3.35 -5.09 5.89
N LEU A 22 4.51 -5.08 6.54
CA LEU A 22 4.71 -4.46 7.83
C LEU A 22 6.09 -3.80 7.88
N VAL A 23 6.13 -2.56 8.34
CA VAL A 23 7.37 -1.86 8.70
C VAL A 23 7.24 -1.40 10.14
N ALA A 24 8.12 -1.87 11.01
CA ALA A 24 8.14 -1.50 12.42
C ALA A 24 9.22 -0.45 12.68
N ASP A 25 8.96 0.48 13.61
CA ASP A 25 9.93 1.51 14.00
C ASP A 25 10.84 1.10 15.16
N GLY A 26 10.60 -0.06 15.76
CA GLY A 26 11.35 -0.53 16.92
C GLY A 26 10.92 0.08 18.25
N LEU A 27 9.93 0.97 18.24
CA LEU A 27 9.45 1.70 19.42
C LEU A 27 7.98 1.40 19.73
N GLY A 28 7.42 0.37 19.10
CA GLY A 28 6.03 -0.01 19.25
C GLY A 28 5.11 0.58 18.17
N GLY A 29 5.60 1.48 17.33
CA GLY A 29 4.88 2.01 16.18
C GLY A 29 5.13 1.19 14.92
N TYR A 30 4.28 1.39 13.91
CA TYR A 30 4.40 0.63 12.67
C TYR A 30 3.62 1.29 11.52
N ALA A 31 3.92 0.82 10.31
CA ALA A 31 3.08 0.96 9.13
C ALA A 31 2.71 -0.44 8.65
N MET A 32 1.47 -0.64 8.27
CA MET A 32 0.99 -1.95 7.80
C MET A 32 -0.19 -1.77 6.85
N GLY A 33 -0.21 -2.58 5.81
CA GLY A 33 -1.29 -2.56 4.84
C GLY A 33 -1.24 -3.75 3.92
N THR A 34 -2.03 -3.68 2.86
CA THR A 34 -2.04 -4.70 1.81
C THR A 34 -1.26 -4.23 0.59
N VAL A 35 -0.83 -5.19 -0.24
CA VAL A 35 -0.13 -4.88 -1.49
C VAL A 35 -0.97 -4.01 -2.41
N ALA A 36 -2.30 -4.27 -2.49
CA ALA A 36 -3.23 -3.46 -3.29
C ALA A 36 -3.38 -2.03 -2.78
N GLY A 37 -3.08 -1.79 -1.51
CA GLY A 37 -3.34 -0.52 -0.84
C GLY A 37 -4.71 -0.43 -0.20
N LEU A 38 -5.57 -1.44 -0.40
CA LEU A 38 -6.88 -1.51 0.23
C LEU A 38 -6.73 -1.80 1.73
N ARG A 39 -7.34 -0.99 2.58
CA ARG A 39 -7.36 -1.23 4.03
C ARG A 39 -8.43 -2.26 4.36
N THR A 40 -8.00 -3.45 4.75
CA THR A 40 -8.90 -4.57 5.03
C THR A 40 -9.02 -4.89 6.52
N ARG A 41 -8.16 -4.30 7.35
CA ARG A 41 -8.14 -4.55 8.80
C ARG A 41 -8.13 -3.23 9.58
N ARG A 42 -8.71 -3.24 10.79
CA ARG A 42 -8.74 -2.06 11.67
C ARG A 42 -7.38 -1.46 11.95
N TYR A 43 -6.38 -2.31 12.10
CA TYR A 43 -5.04 -1.88 12.47
C TYR A 43 -4.16 -1.51 11.28
N HIS A 44 -4.68 -1.54 10.05
CA HIS A 44 -3.93 -1.03 8.91
C HIS A 44 -3.79 0.49 8.99
N GLY A 45 -2.59 0.98 8.72
CA GLY A 45 -2.30 2.40 8.66
C GLY A 45 -0.88 2.66 8.21
N LEU A 46 -0.62 3.85 7.71
CA LEU A 46 0.72 4.24 7.26
C LEU A 46 1.55 4.88 8.38
N LEU A 47 0.91 5.37 9.42
CA LEU A 47 1.59 5.85 10.61
C LEU A 47 0.75 5.51 11.82
N VAL A 48 1.14 4.47 12.52
CA VAL A 48 0.56 4.06 13.79
C VAL A 48 1.64 4.23 14.84
N VAL A 49 1.43 5.11 15.80
CA VAL A 49 2.45 5.48 16.78
C VAL A 49 2.14 4.90 18.14
N ALA A 50 3.17 4.53 18.87
CA ALA A 50 3.06 4.18 20.28
C ALA A 50 3.03 5.49 21.09
N VAL A 51 1.94 5.72 21.84
CA VAL A 51 1.72 6.99 22.52
C VAL A 51 2.20 6.94 23.97
N ASP A 52 1.96 5.83 24.65
CA ASP A 52 2.26 5.68 26.06
C ASP A 52 2.66 4.23 26.29
N GLY A 53 3.89 3.93 25.89
CA GLY A 53 4.38 2.56 25.85
C GLY A 53 3.84 1.79 24.63
N PRO A 54 4.37 0.58 24.37
CA PRO A 54 4.07 -0.17 23.13
C PRO A 54 2.66 -0.72 23.06
N ALA A 55 1.94 -0.82 24.16
CA ALA A 55 0.59 -1.37 24.18
C ALA A 55 -0.49 -0.36 23.80
N ARG A 56 -0.18 0.94 23.80
CA ARG A 56 -1.11 2.00 23.49
C ARG A 56 -0.71 2.69 22.20
N ARG A 57 -1.55 2.55 21.19
CA ARG A 57 -1.26 3.06 19.85
C ARG A 57 -2.34 4.01 19.37
N MET A 58 -1.94 4.93 18.52
CA MET A 58 -2.82 5.89 17.89
C MET A 58 -2.55 5.92 16.39
N LEU A 59 -3.61 5.95 15.60
CA LEU A 59 -3.51 6.09 14.15
C LEU A 59 -3.24 7.56 13.82
N GLY A 60 -2.06 7.85 13.27
CA GLY A 60 -1.67 9.19 12.84
C GLY A 60 -1.96 9.46 11.36
N LEU A 61 -1.78 8.43 10.51
CA LEU A 61 -2.03 8.54 9.09
C LEU A 61 -2.57 7.20 8.57
N ALA A 62 -3.82 7.22 8.08
CA ALA A 62 -4.47 6.00 7.61
C ALA A 62 -3.96 5.58 6.23
N ALA A 63 -3.87 6.53 5.31
CA ALA A 63 -3.50 6.27 3.93
C ALA A 63 -2.87 7.50 3.30
N LEU A 64 -2.09 7.27 2.25
CA LEU A 64 -1.55 8.30 1.39
C LEU A 64 -1.72 7.82 -0.04
N ASP A 65 -2.75 8.34 -0.70
CA ASP A 65 -3.19 7.84 -2.00
C ASP A 65 -2.44 8.55 -3.12
N PRO A 66 -1.57 7.85 -3.87
CA PRO A 66 -0.82 8.50 -4.94
C PRO A 66 -1.68 8.81 -6.15
N VAL A 67 -1.42 9.95 -6.77
CA VAL A 67 -2.04 10.37 -8.02
C VAL A 67 -0.93 10.73 -8.99
N LEU A 68 -0.92 10.10 -10.17
CA LEU A 68 0.03 10.39 -11.23
C LEU A 68 -0.57 11.42 -12.19
N ALA A 69 0.10 12.54 -12.36
CA ALA A 69 -0.30 13.56 -13.33
C ALA A 69 0.59 13.46 -14.56
N ILE A 70 -0.02 13.26 -15.73
CA ILE A 70 0.67 13.23 -17.03
C ILE A 70 -0.10 14.19 -17.96
N GLY A 71 0.50 15.34 -18.29
CA GLY A 71 -0.20 16.38 -19.03
C GLY A 71 -1.45 16.82 -18.28
N ASP A 72 -2.61 16.73 -18.93
CA ASP A 72 -3.91 17.05 -18.31
C ASP A 72 -4.56 15.84 -17.63
N ALA A 73 -3.97 14.65 -17.78
CA ALA A 73 -4.52 13.44 -17.20
C ALA A 73 -4.09 13.29 -15.75
N ARG A 74 -5.01 12.77 -14.91
CA ARG A 74 -4.75 12.41 -13.53
C ARG A 74 -5.18 10.97 -13.32
N ILE A 75 -4.25 10.14 -12.86
CA ILE A 75 -4.47 8.71 -12.69
C ILE A 75 -4.31 8.38 -11.21
N ARG A 76 -5.40 7.91 -10.61
CA ARG A 76 -5.42 7.54 -9.19
C ARG A 76 -4.88 6.13 -9.03
N LEU A 77 -3.85 5.97 -8.22
CA LEU A 77 -3.15 4.70 -8.03
C LEU A 77 -3.58 3.97 -6.75
N ALA A 78 -4.47 4.57 -5.99
CA ALA A 78 -5.06 3.95 -4.80
C ALA A 78 -6.07 2.86 -5.18
N THR A 79 -6.45 2.05 -4.22
CA THR A 79 -7.50 1.04 -4.36
C THR A 79 -8.44 1.17 -3.17
N ASP A 80 -9.71 1.46 -3.44
CA ASP A 80 -10.73 1.60 -2.42
C ASP A 80 -11.96 0.76 -2.75
N GLU A 81 -12.52 0.13 -1.73
CA GLU A 81 -13.76 -0.62 -1.83
C GLU A 81 -14.83 0.09 -1.01
N TRP A 82 -15.96 0.36 -1.65
CA TRP A 82 -17.07 1.06 -1.02
C TRP A 82 -18.07 0.07 -0.42
N GLY A 83 -18.93 0.55 0.48
CA GLY A 83 -19.91 -0.28 1.15
C GLY A 83 -20.90 -0.99 0.22
N THR A 84 -21.04 -0.52 -1.03
CA THR A 84 -21.83 -1.16 -2.08
C THR A 84 -21.14 -2.35 -2.72
N GLY A 85 -19.87 -2.60 -2.40
CA GLY A 85 -19.02 -3.59 -3.04
C GLY A 85 -18.28 -3.08 -4.27
N ALA A 86 -18.55 -1.84 -4.71
CA ALA A 86 -17.83 -1.23 -5.82
C ALA A 86 -16.38 -0.93 -5.43
N VAL A 87 -15.46 -1.12 -6.36
CA VAL A 87 -14.04 -0.82 -6.19
C VAL A 87 -13.69 0.37 -7.09
N ASP A 88 -13.33 1.51 -6.48
CA ASP A 88 -12.94 2.72 -7.19
C ASP A 88 -12.17 3.64 -6.24
N PRO A 89 -10.95 4.05 -6.58
CA PRO A 89 -10.18 3.69 -7.77
C PRO A 89 -9.67 2.25 -7.75
N ARG A 90 -9.15 1.80 -8.88
CA ARG A 90 -8.65 0.44 -9.08
C ARG A 90 -7.16 0.47 -9.42
N GLY A 91 -6.39 1.20 -8.62
CA GLY A 91 -4.95 1.39 -8.84
C GLY A 91 -4.14 0.09 -8.85
N HIS A 92 -4.62 -0.95 -8.17
CA HIS A 92 -3.97 -2.27 -8.18
C HIS A 92 -3.85 -2.86 -9.59
N GLU A 93 -4.75 -2.51 -10.51
CA GLU A 93 -4.69 -3.00 -11.89
C GLU A 93 -3.48 -2.44 -12.65
N LEU A 94 -2.94 -1.31 -12.19
CA LEU A 94 -1.76 -0.67 -12.77
C LEU A 94 -0.47 -1.07 -12.04
N LEU A 95 -0.57 -1.84 -10.97
CA LEU A 95 0.56 -2.25 -10.18
C LEU A 95 1.31 -3.39 -10.88
N ALA A 96 2.50 -3.09 -11.37
CA ALA A 96 3.33 -4.03 -12.10
C ALA A 96 4.10 -4.97 -11.17
N SER A 97 4.54 -4.48 -10.01
CA SER A 97 5.25 -5.30 -9.04
C SER A 97 5.16 -4.74 -7.63
N PHE A 98 5.31 -5.64 -6.67
CA PHE A 98 5.53 -5.32 -5.26
C PHE A 98 6.71 -6.13 -4.77
N ASP A 99 7.68 -5.46 -4.15
CA ASP A 99 8.86 -6.10 -3.58
C ASP A 99 8.91 -5.81 -2.08
N LEU A 100 9.33 -6.82 -1.32
CA LEU A 100 9.76 -6.63 0.06
C LEU A 100 11.21 -7.08 0.13
N GLU A 101 12.13 -6.14 0.25
CA GLU A 101 13.56 -6.40 0.29
C GLU A 101 14.17 -5.72 1.50
N ASP A 102 14.83 -6.53 2.34
CA ASP A 102 15.44 -6.06 3.59
C ASP A 102 14.49 -5.25 4.47
N GLY A 103 13.22 -5.65 4.51
CA GLY A 103 12.20 -5.01 5.31
C GLY A 103 11.60 -3.75 4.71
N VAL A 104 11.96 -3.38 3.48
CA VAL A 104 11.45 -2.19 2.79
C VAL A 104 10.45 -2.60 1.71
N PRO A 105 9.16 -2.32 1.89
CA PRO A 105 8.17 -2.55 0.83
C PRO A 105 8.29 -1.51 -0.26
N ARG A 106 8.23 -1.97 -1.50
CA ARG A 106 8.31 -1.13 -2.69
C ARG A 106 7.21 -1.50 -3.67
N TRP A 107 6.45 -0.51 -4.10
CA TRP A 107 5.44 -0.64 -5.15
C TRP A 107 5.96 -0.02 -6.44
N ARG A 108 5.65 -0.66 -7.55
CA ARG A 108 5.96 -0.12 -8.88
C ARG A 108 4.72 -0.17 -9.73
N TRP A 109 4.19 1.01 -10.08
CA TRP A 109 3.07 1.15 -11.01
C TRP A 109 3.62 1.49 -12.39
N GLN A 110 2.94 0.98 -13.40
CA GLN A 110 3.26 1.31 -14.78
C GLN A 110 2.02 1.80 -15.52
N VAL A 111 2.13 2.99 -16.12
CA VAL A 111 1.09 3.65 -16.89
C VAL A 111 1.69 4.01 -18.24
N GLY A 112 1.43 3.19 -19.28
CA GLY A 112 2.10 3.34 -20.57
C GLY A 112 3.62 3.20 -20.42
N ALA A 113 4.35 4.23 -20.83
CA ALA A 113 5.82 4.27 -20.71
C ALA A 113 6.30 4.84 -19.37
N VAL A 114 5.40 5.29 -18.50
CA VAL A 114 5.75 5.91 -17.21
C VAL A 114 5.74 4.86 -16.11
N VAL A 115 6.80 4.86 -15.30
CA VAL A 115 6.92 4.00 -14.13
C VAL A 115 7.03 4.89 -12.90
N LEU A 116 6.16 4.62 -11.91
CA LEU A 116 6.20 5.29 -10.60
C LEU A 116 6.54 4.26 -9.53
N GLU A 117 7.51 4.57 -8.69
CA GLU A 117 7.88 3.73 -7.55
C GLU A 117 7.60 4.45 -6.24
N ARG A 118 7.15 3.69 -5.24
CA ARG A 118 6.99 4.15 -3.86
C ARG A 118 7.62 3.14 -2.92
N GLU A 119 8.34 3.65 -1.93
CA GLU A 119 8.92 2.86 -0.85
C GLU A 119 8.44 3.41 0.50
N ILE A 120 8.37 2.55 1.50
CA ILE A 120 8.12 2.94 2.88
C ILE A 120 9.24 2.37 3.74
N ALA A 121 9.92 3.24 4.47
CA ALA A 121 11.00 2.86 5.38
C ALA A 121 10.81 3.56 6.73
N ALA A 122 11.25 2.89 7.76
CA ALA A 122 11.27 3.46 9.11
C ALA A 122 12.57 4.25 9.35
#